data_335eeebd120e887e102b88964334226e
#
_entry.id   335eeebd120e887e102b88964334226e
#
_cell.length_a   1.000
_cell.length_b   1.000
_cell.length_c   1.000
_cell.angle_alpha   90.00
_cell.angle_beta   90.00
_cell.angle_gamma   90.00
#
_symmetry.space_group_name_H-M   'P 1'
#
loop_
_entity.id
_entity.type
_entity.pdbx_description
1 polymer ?
#
loop_
_entity_poly.entity_id
_entity_poly.type
_entity_poly.pdbx_seq_one_letter_code
_entity_poly.pdbx_strand_id
1 'polypeptide(L)'
;ITTRLVGSEMCIRDRDMMELLEIEDVKDQFPYEVSGGQKQRCACARAMANDPSLLLADEPTGALDSHASQVLLETFCRLNEMQKATILMVTHDAFSASYCSRILFLRDGKIFHELIRGERNRRAFLQEILDVLSLMGGESSHDTKTGLS
;
A
#
# COMPACT_ATOMS: atom_id res chain seq x y z
N ILE A 1 -27.03 -31.18 1.74
CA ILE A 1 -25.82 -31.53 2.55
C ILE A 1 -24.63 -30.64 2.15
N THR A 2 -24.65 -30.00 0.98
CA THR A 2 -23.55 -29.18 0.44
C THR A 2 -23.46 -27.76 1.04
N THR A 3 -24.53 -27.22 1.60
CA THR A 3 -24.60 -25.84 2.11
C THR A 3 -23.84 -25.62 3.44
N ARG A 4 -23.54 -26.68 4.17
CA ARG A 4 -22.85 -26.58 5.47
C ARG A 4 -21.33 -26.54 5.36
N LEU A 5 -20.77 -27.06 4.26
CA LEU A 5 -19.33 -27.04 3.98
C LEU A 5 -18.88 -25.66 3.48
N VAL A 6 -19.65 -25.02 2.62
CA VAL A 6 -19.38 -23.67 2.10
C VAL A 6 -19.30 -22.64 3.24
N GLY A 7 -20.18 -22.72 4.23
CA GLY A 7 -20.14 -21.83 5.39
C GLY A 7 -18.93 -22.04 6.30
N SER A 8 -18.42 -23.28 6.45
CA SER A 8 -17.25 -23.55 7.29
C SER A 8 -15.94 -23.11 6.66
N GLU A 9 -15.77 -23.29 5.35
CA GLU A 9 -14.59 -22.84 4.61
C GLU A 9 -14.52 -21.30 4.56
N MET A 10 -15.64 -20.63 4.37
CA MET A 10 -15.74 -19.17 4.41
C MET A 10 -15.35 -18.62 5.80
N CYS A 11 -15.84 -19.23 6.88
CA CYS A 11 -15.46 -18.85 8.26
C CYS A 11 -13.97 -19.07 8.58
N ILE A 12 -13.35 -20.11 8.02
CA ILE A 12 -11.91 -20.38 8.20
C ILE A 12 -11.11 -19.30 7.47
N ARG A 13 -11.42 -19.04 6.21
CA ARG A 13 -10.75 -18.01 5.41
C ARG A 13 -10.88 -16.62 6.04
N ASP A 14 -12.05 -16.26 6.53
CA ASP A 14 -12.29 -14.98 7.20
C ASP A 14 -11.42 -14.85 8.46
N ARG A 15 -11.26 -15.92 9.22
CA ARG A 15 -10.41 -15.95 10.42
C ARG A 15 -8.95 -15.78 10.04
N ASP A 16 -8.46 -16.56 9.08
CA ASP A 16 -7.07 -16.48 8.60
C ASP A 16 -6.76 -15.07 8.08
N MET A 17 -7.73 -14.42 7.42
CA MET A 17 -7.59 -13.05 6.95
C MET A 17 -7.55 -12.05 8.11
N MET A 18 -8.41 -12.23 9.14
CA MET A 18 -8.39 -11.35 10.31
C MET A 18 -7.09 -11.48 11.11
N GLU A 19 -6.56 -12.71 11.23
CA GLU A 19 -5.27 -12.96 11.87
C GLU A 19 -4.12 -12.32 11.07
N LEU A 20 -4.09 -12.53 9.73
CA LEU A 20 -3.09 -11.95 8.84
C LEU A 20 -3.06 -10.42 8.91
N LEU A 21 -4.23 -9.80 9.04
CA LEU A 21 -4.41 -8.36 9.10
C LEU A 21 -4.36 -7.80 10.53
N GLU A 22 -4.19 -8.66 11.54
CA GLU A 22 -4.14 -8.27 12.96
C GLU A 22 -5.37 -7.44 13.40
N ILE A 23 -6.58 -7.94 13.04
CA ILE A 23 -7.85 -7.27 13.36
C ILE A 23 -8.83 -8.20 14.09
N GLU A 24 -8.38 -9.35 14.59
CA GLU A 24 -9.25 -10.27 15.31
C GLU A 24 -9.78 -9.66 16.61
N ASP A 25 -8.99 -8.83 17.27
CA ASP A 25 -9.33 -8.11 18.50
C ASP A 25 -10.45 -7.07 18.32
N VAL A 26 -10.70 -6.62 17.10
CA VAL A 26 -11.70 -5.58 16.79
C VAL A 26 -12.95 -6.09 16.06
N LYS A 27 -13.07 -7.41 15.87
CA LYS A 27 -14.17 -8.03 15.10
C LYS A 27 -15.57 -7.71 15.62
N ASP A 28 -15.71 -7.51 16.94
CA ASP A 28 -16.97 -7.22 17.62
C ASP A 28 -17.11 -5.73 17.99
N GLN A 29 -16.17 -4.87 17.57
CA GLN A 29 -16.18 -3.43 17.86
C GLN A 29 -16.88 -2.63 16.77
N PHE A 30 -17.47 -1.51 17.17
CA PHE A 30 -18.07 -0.58 16.23
C PHE A 30 -17.00 0.29 15.54
N PRO A 31 -17.27 0.79 14.31
CA PRO A 31 -16.29 1.58 13.54
C PRO A 31 -15.77 2.83 14.26
N TYR A 32 -16.50 3.39 15.22
CA TYR A 32 -16.07 4.56 16.00
C TYR A 32 -15.15 4.21 17.20
N GLU A 33 -15.04 2.92 17.54
CA GLU A 33 -14.23 2.41 18.65
C GLU A 33 -12.82 1.99 18.21
N VAL A 34 -12.60 1.83 16.89
CA VAL A 34 -11.34 1.34 16.33
C VAL A 34 -10.46 2.48 15.85
N SER A 35 -9.12 2.28 15.93
CA SER A 35 -8.12 3.23 15.45
C SER A 35 -8.13 3.40 13.93
N GLY A 36 -7.49 4.47 13.43
CA GLY A 36 -7.35 4.70 11.99
C GLY A 36 -6.65 3.54 11.26
N GLY A 37 -5.56 3.00 11.85
CA GLY A 37 -4.84 1.85 11.32
C GLY A 37 -5.69 0.58 11.29
N GLN A 38 -6.47 0.31 12.34
CA GLN A 38 -7.40 -0.82 12.37
C GLN A 38 -8.50 -0.67 11.30
N LYS A 39 -9.05 0.55 11.11
CA LYS A 39 -10.01 0.82 10.02
C LYS A 39 -9.44 0.50 8.65
N GLN A 40 -8.20 0.89 8.38
CA GLN A 40 -7.53 0.60 7.11
C GLN A 40 -7.31 -0.90 6.92
N ARG A 41 -6.87 -1.62 7.95
CA ARG A 41 -6.73 -3.08 7.88
C ARG A 41 -8.08 -3.78 7.69
N CYS A 42 -9.14 -3.32 8.34
CA CYS A 42 -10.51 -3.82 8.08
C CYS A 42 -10.96 -3.55 6.63
N ALA A 43 -10.61 -2.38 6.07
CA ALA A 43 -10.89 -2.08 4.67
C ALA A 43 -10.14 -3.02 3.72
N CYS A 44 -8.87 -3.37 4.04
CA CYS A 44 -8.09 -4.37 3.31
C CYS A 44 -8.75 -5.77 3.40
N ALA A 45 -9.16 -6.20 4.59
CA ALA A 45 -9.88 -7.46 4.77
C ALA A 45 -11.11 -7.55 3.86
N ARG A 46 -11.91 -6.49 3.86
CA ARG A 46 -13.10 -6.41 3.00
C ARG A 46 -12.75 -6.45 1.52
N ALA A 47 -11.70 -5.76 1.10
CA ALA A 47 -11.25 -5.78 -0.30
C ALA A 47 -10.74 -7.17 -0.71
N MET A 48 -10.13 -7.91 0.20
CA MET A 48 -9.58 -9.25 -0.03
C MET A 48 -10.61 -10.39 0.11
N ALA A 49 -11.81 -10.13 0.63
CA ALA A 49 -12.83 -11.15 0.92
C ALA A 49 -13.22 -12.00 -0.30
N ASN A 50 -13.16 -11.43 -1.50
CA ASN A 50 -13.50 -12.11 -2.76
C ASN A 50 -12.26 -12.63 -3.54
N ASP A 51 -11.11 -12.73 -2.89
CA ASP A 51 -9.87 -13.24 -3.49
C ASP A 51 -9.46 -12.50 -4.78
N PRO A 52 -9.36 -11.17 -4.75
CA PRO A 52 -9.10 -10.39 -5.95
C PRO A 52 -7.66 -10.61 -6.43
N SER A 53 -7.46 -10.67 -7.75
CA SER A 53 -6.13 -10.72 -8.35
C SER A 53 -5.38 -9.37 -8.28
N LEU A 54 -6.12 -8.27 -8.08
CA LEU A 54 -5.60 -6.91 -8.01
C LEU A 54 -6.27 -6.13 -6.87
N LEU A 55 -5.44 -5.59 -5.97
CA LEU A 55 -5.84 -4.65 -4.92
C LEU A 55 -5.37 -3.24 -5.30
N LEU A 56 -6.28 -2.29 -5.28
CA LEU A 56 -5.97 -0.87 -5.50
C LEU A 56 -5.93 -0.14 -4.16
N ALA A 57 -4.85 0.57 -3.89
CA ALA A 57 -4.64 1.35 -2.69
C ALA A 57 -4.25 2.78 -3.05
N ASP A 58 -5.14 3.74 -2.76
CA ASP A 58 -4.93 5.16 -3.01
C ASP A 58 -4.62 5.86 -1.68
N GLU A 59 -3.40 6.38 -1.55
CA GLU A 59 -2.85 7.02 -0.34
C GLU A 59 -3.17 6.26 0.95
N PRO A 60 -2.89 4.95 1.05
CA PRO A 60 -3.40 4.11 2.13
C PRO A 60 -2.84 4.51 3.51
N THR A 61 -1.73 5.22 3.56
CA THR A 61 -1.05 5.67 4.79
C THR A 61 -1.30 7.13 5.13
N GLY A 62 -1.97 7.90 4.26
CA GLY A 62 -2.09 9.36 4.37
C GLY A 62 -2.73 9.90 5.66
N ALA A 63 -3.57 9.11 6.32
CA ALA A 63 -4.24 9.48 7.56
C ALA A 63 -3.71 8.71 8.80
N LEU A 64 -2.55 8.03 8.68
CA LEU A 64 -1.99 7.17 9.71
C LEU A 64 -0.72 7.78 10.31
N ASP A 65 -0.45 7.49 11.58
CA ASP A 65 0.86 7.72 12.18
C ASP A 65 1.92 6.76 11.59
N SER A 66 3.19 7.02 11.88
CA SER A 66 4.31 6.26 11.33
C SER A 66 4.26 4.77 11.67
N HIS A 67 3.83 4.42 12.89
CA HIS A 67 3.74 3.03 13.31
C HIS A 67 2.60 2.30 12.60
N ALA A 68 1.41 2.88 12.57
CA ALA A 68 0.26 2.31 11.88
C ALA A 68 0.51 2.18 10.36
N SER A 69 1.21 3.16 9.76
CA SER A 69 1.64 3.11 8.35
C SER A 69 2.57 1.94 8.09
N GLN A 70 3.58 1.74 8.95
CA GLN A 70 4.50 0.62 8.83
C GLN A 70 3.78 -0.73 8.91
N VAL A 71 2.91 -0.93 9.91
CA VAL A 71 2.14 -2.17 10.08
C VAL A 71 1.26 -2.44 8.85
N LEU A 72 0.62 -1.42 8.29
CA LEU A 72 -0.20 -1.57 7.08
C LEU A 72 0.64 -1.97 5.87
N LEU A 73 1.79 -1.33 5.65
CA LEU A 73 2.69 -1.64 4.53
C LEU A 73 3.30 -3.05 4.64
N GLU A 74 3.67 -3.47 5.84
CA GLU A 74 4.12 -4.84 6.09
C GLU A 74 3.00 -5.86 5.83
N THR A 75 1.76 -5.50 6.14
CA THR A 75 0.57 -6.31 5.82
C THR A 75 0.39 -6.44 4.31
N PHE A 76 0.59 -5.37 3.53
CA PHE A 76 0.56 -5.44 2.06
C PHE A 76 1.65 -6.37 1.50
N CYS A 77 2.86 -6.33 2.05
CA CYS A 77 3.92 -7.27 1.66
C CYS A 77 3.49 -8.73 1.92
N ARG A 78 2.95 -9.01 3.11
CA ARG A 78 2.45 -10.36 3.45
C ARG A 78 1.32 -10.83 2.53
N LEU A 79 0.36 -9.95 2.20
CA LEU A 79 -0.71 -10.26 1.24
C LEU A 79 -0.15 -10.60 -0.15
N ASN A 80 0.81 -9.82 -0.64
CA ASN A 80 1.45 -10.09 -1.93
C ASN A 80 2.21 -11.41 -1.92
N GLU A 81 2.97 -11.71 -0.86
CA GLU A 81 3.79 -12.93 -0.76
C GLU A 81 2.95 -14.19 -0.57
N MET A 82 1.97 -14.17 0.33
CA MET A 82 1.19 -15.35 0.73
C MET A 82 0.02 -15.61 -0.21
N GLN A 83 -0.69 -14.56 -0.65
CA GLN A 83 -1.89 -14.70 -1.45
C GLN A 83 -1.66 -14.41 -2.94
N LYS A 84 -0.43 -14.03 -3.31
CA LYS A 84 -0.06 -13.67 -4.69
C LYS A 84 -0.93 -12.55 -5.29
N ALA A 85 -1.58 -11.77 -4.45
CA ALA A 85 -2.37 -10.62 -4.88
C ALA A 85 -1.43 -9.53 -5.43
N THR A 86 -1.75 -9.02 -6.61
CA THR A 86 -1.07 -7.83 -7.13
C THR A 86 -1.60 -6.60 -6.41
N ILE A 87 -0.71 -5.76 -5.87
CA ILE A 87 -1.09 -4.53 -5.18
C ILE A 87 -0.59 -3.34 -6.00
N LEU A 88 -1.51 -2.51 -6.47
CA LEU A 88 -1.20 -1.24 -7.10
C LEU A 88 -1.48 -0.11 -6.10
N MET A 89 -0.41 0.51 -5.62
CA MET A 89 -0.49 1.60 -4.65
C MET A 89 -0.17 2.93 -5.33
N VAL A 90 -1.01 3.92 -5.10
CA VAL A 90 -0.74 5.32 -5.43
C VAL A 90 -0.35 6.03 -4.14
N THR A 91 0.79 6.72 -4.15
CA THR A 91 1.26 7.49 -3.00
C THR A 91 2.26 8.55 -3.43
N HIS A 92 2.36 9.63 -2.67
CA HIS A 92 3.40 10.64 -2.79
C HIS A 92 4.50 10.48 -1.72
N ASP A 93 4.34 9.49 -0.82
CA ASP A 93 5.28 9.23 0.26
C ASP A 93 6.36 8.23 -0.15
N ALA A 94 7.62 8.67 -0.15
CA ALA A 94 8.77 7.85 -0.50
C ALA A 94 8.97 6.64 0.43
N PHE A 95 8.62 6.78 1.72
CA PHE A 95 8.71 5.67 2.68
C PHE A 95 7.74 4.55 2.30
N SER A 96 6.49 4.89 2.04
CA SER A 96 5.48 3.93 1.57
C SER A 96 5.88 3.27 0.25
N ALA A 97 6.36 4.06 -0.72
CA ALA A 97 6.84 3.56 -2.00
C ALA A 97 8.01 2.56 -1.85
N SER A 98 8.87 2.71 -0.82
CA SER A 98 10.01 1.82 -0.59
C SER A 98 9.64 0.36 -0.26
N TYR A 99 8.38 0.08 0.10
CA TYR A 99 7.87 -1.27 0.31
C TYR A 99 7.50 -1.98 -0.99
N CYS A 100 7.34 -1.24 -2.09
CA CYS A 100 7.00 -1.80 -3.40
C CYS A 100 8.21 -2.51 -4.04
N SER A 101 7.93 -3.47 -4.92
CA SER A 101 8.94 -4.11 -5.77
C SER A 101 9.26 -3.30 -7.03
N ARG A 102 8.31 -2.47 -7.49
CA ARG A 102 8.39 -1.65 -8.70
C ARG A 102 7.71 -0.31 -8.46
N ILE A 103 8.30 0.76 -8.94
CA ILE A 103 7.78 2.12 -8.81
C ILE A 103 7.78 2.78 -10.18
N LEU A 104 6.66 3.41 -10.51
CA LEU A 104 6.52 4.27 -11.68
C LEU A 104 6.34 5.71 -11.20
N PHE A 105 7.27 6.57 -11.56
CA PHE A 105 7.16 8.01 -11.28
C PHE A 105 6.35 8.68 -12.38
N LEU A 106 5.30 9.37 -11.98
CA LEU A 106 4.42 10.09 -12.90
C LEU A 106 4.66 11.60 -12.78
N ARG A 107 4.81 12.26 -13.93
CA ARG A 107 4.90 13.71 -14.03
C ARG A 107 4.12 14.18 -15.25
N ASP A 108 3.24 15.15 -15.09
CA ASP A 108 2.42 15.74 -16.18
C ASP A 108 1.65 14.68 -16.99
N GLY A 109 1.11 13.66 -16.29
CA GLY A 109 0.34 12.57 -16.90
C GLY A 109 1.16 11.56 -17.70
N LYS A 110 2.50 11.59 -17.58
CA LYS A 110 3.42 10.66 -18.27
C LYS A 110 4.31 9.94 -17.27
N ILE A 111 4.77 8.75 -17.65
CA ILE A 111 5.81 8.04 -16.89
C ILE A 111 7.13 8.80 -17.10
N PHE A 112 7.64 9.37 -16.02
CA PHE A 112 8.93 10.06 -15.99
C PHE A 112 10.09 9.09 -15.81
N HIS A 113 9.96 8.16 -14.86
CA HIS A 113 11.00 7.20 -14.52
C HIS A 113 10.40 5.92 -13.94
N GLU A 114 11.19 4.85 -13.97
CA GLU A 114 10.84 3.57 -13.37
C GLU A 114 11.99 3.04 -12.53
N LEU A 115 11.68 2.55 -11.32
CA LEU A 115 12.60 1.83 -10.46
C LEU A 115 12.08 0.43 -10.14
N ILE A 116 12.96 -0.56 -10.19
CA ILE A 116 12.70 -1.93 -9.77
C ILE A 116 13.63 -2.25 -8.62
N ARG A 117 13.08 -2.64 -7.46
CA ARG A 117 13.88 -2.91 -6.25
C ARG A 117 14.87 -4.05 -6.44
N GLY A 118 14.48 -5.14 -7.08
CA GLY A 118 15.29 -6.34 -7.20
C GLY A 118 15.73 -6.88 -5.84
N GLU A 119 17.02 -7.22 -5.69
CA GLU A 119 17.59 -7.74 -4.44
C GLU A 119 18.03 -6.66 -3.44
N ARG A 120 17.82 -5.38 -3.77
CA ARG A 120 18.21 -4.27 -2.89
C ARG A 120 17.40 -4.28 -1.59
N ASN A 121 18.08 -3.98 -0.48
CA ASN A 121 17.38 -3.76 0.77
C ASN A 121 16.55 -2.47 0.70
N ARG A 122 15.51 -2.39 1.53
CA ARG A 122 14.56 -1.26 1.53
C ARG A 122 15.22 0.10 1.75
N ARG A 123 16.27 0.17 2.59
CA ARG A 123 16.96 1.44 2.88
C ARG A 123 17.69 1.99 1.66
N ALA A 124 18.40 1.14 0.94
CA ALA A 124 19.08 1.54 -0.29
C ALA A 124 18.06 1.94 -1.38
N PHE A 125 16.96 1.20 -1.48
CA PHE A 125 15.91 1.51 -2.44
C PHE A 125 15.20 2.83 -2.11
N LEU A 126 14.95 3.12 -0.82
CA LEU A 126 14.41 4.41 -0.39
C LEU A 126 15.34 5.57 -0.81
N GLN A 127 16.65 5.41 -0.68
CA GLN A 127 17.60 6.46 -1.10
C GLN A 127 17.49 6.74 -2.61
N GLU A 128 17.41 5.72 -3.44
CA GLU A 128 17.22 5.87 -4.88
C GLU A 128 15.90 6.59 -5.23
N ILE A 129 14.82 6.27 -4.48
CA ILE A 129 13.54 6.97 -4.64
C ILE A 129 13.70 8.46 -4.37
N LEU A 130 14.37 8.82 -3.27
CA LEU A 130 14.60 10.21 -2.89
C LEU A 130 15.48 10.95 -3.91
N ASP A 131 16.47 10.28 -4.48
CA ASP A 131 17.31 10.85 -5.54
C ASP A 131 16.48 11.18 -6.79
N VAL A 132 15.61 10.27 -7.23
CA VAL A 132 14.70 10.54 -8.37
C VAL A 132 13.72 11.67 -8.07
N LEU A 133 13.14 11.72 -6.87
CA LEU A 133 12.24 12.80 -6.45
C LEU A 133 12.95 14.16 -6.46
N SER A 134 14.21 14.20 -6.04
CA SER A 134 15.04 15.42 -6.09
C SER A 134 15.24 15.93 -7.52
N LEU A 135 15.45 15.02 -8.48
CA LEU A 135 15.55 15.38 -9.91
C LEU A 135 14.22 15.92 -10.44
N MET A 136 13.10 15.28 -10.05
CA MET A 136 11.76 15.74 -10.45
C MET A 136 11.44 17.15 -9.92
N GLY A 137 11.88 17.48 -8.70
CA GLY A 137 11.66 18.80 -8.08
C GLY A 137 12.60 19.89 -8.59
N GLY A 138 13.83 19.54 -8.97
CA GLY A 138 14.86 20.51 -9.37
C GLY A 138 14.62 21.17 -10.74
N GLU A 139 13.96 20.50 -11.66
CA GLU A 139 13.66 21.04 -13.00
C GLU A 139 12.54 22.09 -13.03
N SER A 140 11.70 22.13 -11.99
CA SER A 140 10.59 23.10 -11.90
C SER A 140 11.04 24.55 -11.63
N SER A 141 12.31 24.80 -11.31
CA SER A 141 12.83 26.11 -10.94
C SER A 141 13.55 26.86 -12.08
N HIS A 142 13.68 26.27 -13.27
CA HIS A 142 14.42 26.90 -14.38
C HIS A 142 13.57 27.57 -15.46
N ASP A 143 12.23 27.38 -15.48
CA ASP A 143 11.38 27.96 -16.56
C ASP A 143 10.78 29.34 -16.27
N THR A 144 11.27 30.08 -15.26
CA THR A 144 10.74 31.43 -14.94
C THR A 144 11.74 32.56 -15.06
N LYS A 145 12.71 32.48 -15.99
CA LYS A 145 13.56 33.65 -16.32
C LYS A 145 13.96 33.68 -17.80
N THR A 146 13.03 34.00 -18.68
CA THR A 146 13.38 34.70 -19.93
C THR A 146 12.10 35.31 -20.50
N GLY A 147 11.86 36.57 -20.18
CA GLY A 147 10.75 37.34 -20.75
C GLY A 147 10.65 38.75 -20.18
N LEU A 148 11.74 39.54 -20.32
CA LEU A 148 11.67 40.99 -20.20
C LEU A 148 12.88 41.58 -20.96
N SER A 149 12.65 41.92 -22.19
CA SER A 149 13.31 43.07 -22.89
C SER A 149 12.43 43.53 -24.01
#